data_65407c72d2e20b992e428969d1672302
#
_entry.id   65407c72d2e20b992e428969d1672302
#
_cell.length_a   1.000
_cell.length_b   1.000
_cell.length_c   1.000
_cell.angle_alpha   90.00
_cell.angle_beta   90.00
_cell.angle_gamma   90.00
#
_symmetry.space_group_name_H-M   'P 1'
#
loop_
_entity.id
_entity.type
_entity.pdbx_description
1 polymer ?
#
loop_
_entity_poly.entity_id
_entity_poly.type
_entity_poly.pdbx_seq_one_letter_code
_entity_poly.pdbx_strand_id
1 'polypeptide(L)'
;MSATAEMQRWERFTPAQRLARFAVFFVMVAAVAWALKTIEIIPEFLYDAPEQVVDMGARMWPIDWAHFWPVVWPALVETLHIAALATILGLLMGIPVGFLAARNATPVLWLNAVARFILIATRSISTLIWALFFVAMFGPGPLAGALAIAFHSIGFIGKMFSEGVEEANRGSIEALQAAGATRMQQILMGYWPQVIPTFWSIALFRWDINVRESAVLGLV
;
A
#
# COMPACT_ATOMS: atom_id res chain seq x y z
N MET A 1 -3.12 -5.94 -72.44
CA MET A 1 -2.79 -4.99 -71.33
C MET A 1 -3.13 -5.70 -70.06
N SER A 2 -2.11 -6.32 -69.41
CA SER A 2 -2.24 -7.05 -68.14
C SER A 2 -1.83 -6.10 -67.02
N ALA A 3 -2.83 -5.60 -66.29
CA ALA A 3 -2.59 -4.89 -65.02
C ALA A 3 -2.18 -5.93 -63.97
N THR A 4 -0.91 -6.03 -63.68
CA THR A 4 -0.39 -6.76 -62.51
C THR A 4 -0.89 -6.05 -61.27
N ALA A 5 -1.91 -6.64 -60.62
CA ALA A 5 -2.34 -6.20 -59.30
C ALA A 5 -1.17 -6.39 -58.32
N GLU A 6 -0.50 -5.32 -57.97
CA GLU A 6 0.43 -5.30 -56.84
C GLU A 6 -0.35 -5.68 -55.57
N MET A 7 -0.14 -6.92 -55.12
CA MET A 7 -0.65 -7.36 -53.81
C MET A 7 -0.02 -6.47 -52.72
N GLN A 8 -0.79 -5.55 -52.19
CA GLN A 8 -0.41 -4.73 -51.05
C GLN A 8 -0.08 -5.67 -49.89
N ARG A 9 1.21 -5.85 -49.61
CA ARG A 9 1.66 -6.59 -48.41
C ARG A 9 1.16 -5.85 -47.20
N TRP A 10 0.29 -6.49 -46.41
CA TRP A 10 -0.13 -5.95 -45.12
C TRP A 10 1.07 -5.87 -44.17
N GLU A 11 1.49 -4.67 -43.89
CA GLU A 11 2.56 -4.41 -42.91
C GLU A 11 1.96 -3.91 -41.60
N ARG A 12 2.14 -4.68 -40.55
CA ARG A 12 1.59 -4.39 -39.20
C ARG A 12 2.02 -3.03 -38.64
N PHE A 13 3.16 -2.50 -39.08
CA PHE A 13 3.74 -1.24 -38.59
C PHE A 13 4.31 -0.43 -39.76
N THR A 14 4.06 0.88 -39.72
CA THR A 14 4.72 1.82 -40.64
C THR A 14 6.23 1.88 -40.36
N PRO A 15 7.08 2.26 -41.34
CA PRO A 15 8.53 2.39 -41.14
C PRO A 15 8.91 3.29 -39.95
N ALA A 16 8.18 4.38 -39.76
CA ALA A 16 8.37 5.28 -38.62
C ALA A 16 8.06 4.60 -37.26
N GLN A 17 7.02 3.78 -37.20
CA GLN A 17 6.69 3.03 -35.98
C GLN A 17 7.73 1.93 -35.67
N ARG A 18 8.29 1.29 -36.72
CA ARG A 18 9.39 0.34 -36.57
C ARG A 18 10.63 1.06 -35.97
N LEU A 19 11.01 2.20 -36.57
CA LEU A 19 12.13 2.99 -36.07
C LEU A 19 11.92 3.43 -34.63
N ALA A 20 10.76 3.94 -34.29
CA ALA A 20 10.43 4.34 -32.93
C ALA A 20 10.54 3.17 -31.93
N ARG A 21 10.08 1.97 -32.30
CA ARG A 21 10.20 0.77 -31.45
C ARG A 21 11.65 0.35 -31.26
N PHE A 22 12.47 0.38 -32.33
CA PHE A 22 13.90 0.13 -32.21
C PHE A 22 14.60 1.16 -31.34
N ALA A 23 14.24 2.45 -31.46
CA ALA A 23 14.78 3.50 -30.62
C ALA A 23 14.42 3.30 -29.15
N VAL A 24 13.15 2.98 -28.84
CA VAL A 24 12.70 2.67 -27.47
C VAL A 24 13.42 1.44 -26.91
N PHE A 25 13.56 0.38 -27.71
CA PHE A 25 14.30 -0.80 -27.30
C PHE A 25 15.77 -0.48 -27.00
N PHE A 26 16.41 0.30 -27.86
CA PHE A 26 17.82 0.70 -27.69
C PHE A 26 18.02 1.59 -26.46
N VAL A 27 17.10 2.54 -26.22
CA VAL A 27 17.10 3.39 -25.01
C VAL A 27 16.92 2.53 -23.75
N MET A 28 16.03 1.54 -23.80
CA MET A 28 15.80 0.63 -22.66
C MET A 28 17.04 -0.23 -22.36
N VAL A 29 17.67 -0.79 -23.39
CA VAL A 29 18.92 -1.55 -23.26
C VAL A 29 20.04 -0.68 -22.74
N ALA A 30 20.20 0.55 -23.25
CA ALA A 30 21.19 1.50 -22.80
C ALA A 30 20.96 1.91 -21.33
N ALA A 31 19.69 2.14 -20.93
CA ALA A 31 19.34 2.44 -19.54
C ALA A 31 19.68 1.28 -18.60
N VAL A 32 19.38 0.04 -18.99
CA VAL A 32 19.73 -1.16 -18.22
C VAL A 32 21.25 -1.33 -18.14
N ALA A 33 21.95 -1.17 -19.25
CA ALA A 33 23.42 -1.25 -19.26
C ALA A 33 24.06 -0.17 -18.37
N TRP A 34 23.52 1.04 -18.40
CA TRP A 34 23.97 2.13 -17.52
C TRP A 34 23.66 1.83 -16.05
N ALA A 35 22.46 1.35 -15.73
CA ALA A 35 22.11 0.93 -14.38
C ALA A 35 23.04 -0.17 -13.85
N LEU A 36 23.32 -1.20 -14.67
CA LEU A 36 24.27 -2.27 -14.31
C LEU A 36 25.70 -1.76 -14.09
N LYS A 37 26.11 -0.74 -14.85
CA LYS A 37 27.44 -0.10 -14.67
C LYS A 37 27.50 0.78 -13.43
N THR A 38 26.36 1.40 -13.04
CA THR A 38 26.28 2.28 -11.87
C THR A 38 26.12 1.49 -10.57
N ILE A 39 25.53 0.30 -10.64
CA ILE A 39 25.48 -0.63 -9.49
C ILE A 39 26.84 -1.31 -9.39
N GLU A 40 27.59 -0.96 -8.34
CA GLU A 40 28.84 -1.65 -8.01
C GLU A 40 28.51 -3.09 -7.59
N ILE A 41 28.45 -3.98 -8.58
CA ILE A 41 28.32 -5.42 -8.33
C ILE A 41 29.70 -5.92 -7.93
N ILE A 42 29.86 -6.27 -6.67
CA ILE A 42 31.09 -6.89 -6.15
C ILE A 42 31.00 -8.39 -6.51
N PRO A 43 31.79 -8.87 -7.49
CA PRO A 43 31.65 -10.25 -7.97
C PRO A 43 31.93 -11.30 -6.87
N GLU A 44 32.76 -10.95 -5.89
CA GLU A 44 33.11 -11.81 -4.75
C GLU A 44 31.87 -12.23 -3.96
N PHE A 45 30.94 -11.31 -3.69
CA PHE A 45 29.69 -11.64 -3.01
C PHE A 45 28.79 -12.60 -3.80
N LEU A 46 28.85 -12.56 -5.15
CA LEU A 46 28.09 -13.51 -5.98
C LEU A 46 28.69 -14.91 -5.92
N TYR A 47 30.03 -15.02 -5.85
CA TYR A 47 30.70 -16.32 -5.75
C TYR A 47 30.52 -16.94 -4.37
N ASP A 48 30.51 -16.14 -3.31
CA ASP A 48 30.35 -16.61 -1.93
C ASP A 48 28.87 -16.82 -1.55
N ALA A 49 27.92 -16.26 -2.31
CA ALA A 49 26.49 -16.36 -2.00
C ALA A 49 25.98 -17.81 -1.86
N PRO A 50 26.33 -18.79 -2.72
CA PRO A 50 25.88 -20.15 -2.56
C PRO A 50 26.38 -20.80 -1.27
N GLU A 51 27.63 -20.55 -0.89
CA GLU A 51 28.22 -21.08 0.34
C GLU A 51 27.56 -20.46 1.58
N GLN A 52 27.34 -19.15 1.58
CA GLN A 52 26.62 -18.45 2.66
C GLN A 52 25.18 -18.95 2.82
N VAL A 53 24.48 -19.22 1.73
CA VAL A 53 23.11 -19.77 1.79
C VAL A 53 23.09 -21.17 2.40
N VAL A 54 24.06 -22.02 2.02
CA VAL A 54 24.20 -23.39 2.60
C VAL A 54 24.55 -23.29 4.08
N ASP A 55 25.49 -22.44 4.47
CA ASP A 55 25.88 -22.23 5.87
C ASP A 55 24.72 -21.69 6.71
N MET A 56 23.96 -20.70 6.17
CA MET A 56 22.74 -20.22 6.81
C MET A 56 21.72 -21.34 7.00
N GLY A 57 21.48 -22.15 5.97
CA GLY A 57 20.59 -23.32 6.06
C GLY A 57 21.04 -24.34 7.10
N ALA A 58 22.35 -24.62 7.17
CA ALA A 58 22.92 -25.52 8.16
C ALA A 58 22.78 -25.01 9.61
N ARG A 59 22.87 -23.66 9.79
CA ARG A 59 22.66 -23.04 11.11
C ARG A 59 21.19 -22.99 11.52
N MET A 60 20.25 -23.02 10.57
CA MET A 60 18.81 -23.08 10.85
C MET A 60 18.36 -24.49 11.31
N TRP A 61 19.19 -25.51 11.17
CA TRP A 61 18.90 -26.90 11.54
C TRP A 61 19.99 -27.48 12.45
N PRO A 62 19.63 -28.12 13.58
CA PRO A 62 18.30 -28.42 14.11
C PRO A 62 17.63 -27.24 14.80
N ILE A 63 16.29 -27.21 14.80
CA ILE A 63 15.49 -26.19 15.48
C ILE A 63 15.66 -26.33 16.99
N ASP A 64 16.07 -25.24 17.64
CA ASP A 64 16.18 -25.17 19.09
C ASP A 64 14.82 -24.83 19.73
N TRP A 65 14.06 -25.88 20.06
CA TRP A 65 12.76 -25.75 20.72
C TRP A 65 12.85 -25.17 22.13
N ALA A 66 14.00 -25.29 22.80
CA ALA A 66 14.18 -24.73 24.13
C ALA A 66 14.21 -23.18 24.08
N HIS A 67 14.70 -22.62 22.98
CA HIS A 67 14.75 -21.17 22.75
C HIS A 67 13.41 -20.60 22.25
N PHE A 68 12.57 -21.43 21.66
CA PHE A 68 11.31 -20.98 21.06
C PHE A 68 10.37 -20.33 22.10
N TRP A 69 10.09 -21.02 23.20
CA TRP A 69 9.12 -20.55 24.19
C TRP A 69 9.54 -19.27 24.95
N PRO A 70 10.79 -19.15 25.44
CA PRO A 70 11.19 -17.98 26.21
C PRO A 70 11.51 -16.76 25.34
N VAL A 71 11.89 -16.90 24.08
CA VAL A 71 12.39 -15.81 23.24
C VAL A 71 11.49 -15.53 22.04
N VAL A 72 11.21 -16.56 21.21
CA VAL A 72 10.51 -16.37 19.95
C VAL A 72 9.02 -16.10 20.17
N TRP A 73 8.39 -16.85 21.08
CA TRP A 73 6.95 -16.70 21.36
C TRP A 73 6.57 -15.30 21.86
N PRO A 74 7.24 -14.71 22.86
CA PRO A 74 6.94 -13.34 23.28
C PRO A 74 7.11 -12.31 22.16
N ALA A 75 8.16 -12.43 21.34
CA ALA A 75 8.41 -11.55 20.21
C ALA A 75 7.32 -11.65 19.12
N LEU A 76 6.81 -12.86 18.84
CA LEU A 76 5.68 -13.05 17.94
C LEU A 76 4.40 -12.39 18.47
N VAL A 77 4.11 -12.57 19.74
CA VAL A 77 2.93 -11.96 20.39
C VAL A 77 3.04 -10.43 20.39
N GLU A 78 4.22 -9.88 20.66
CA GLU A 78 4.48 -8.45 20.60
C GLU A 78 4.26 -7.89 19.19
N THR A 79 4.77 -8.57 18.15
CA THR A 79 4.55 -8.22 16.74
C THR A 79 3.05 -8.17 16.40
N LEU A 80 2.27 -9.15 16.88
CA LEU A 80 0.81 -9.16 16.67
C LEU A 80 0.12 -8.02 17.40
N HIS A 81 0.55 -7.67 18.62
CA HIS A 81 0.01 -6.52 19.35
C HIS A 81 0.31 -5.20 18.65
N ILE A 82 1.54 -5.02 18.15
CA ILE A 82 1.92 -3.84 17.36
C ILE A 82 1.03 -3.72 16.12
N ALA A 83 0.85 -4.82 15.38
CA ALA A 83 0.02 -4.84 14.17
C ALA A 83 -1.45 -4.54 14.47
N ALA A 84 -2.00 -5.12 15.54
CA ALA A 84 -3.38 -4.89 15.96
C ALA A 84 -3.60 -3.42 16.39
N LEU A 85 -2.72 -2.89 17.25
CA LEU A 85 -2.78 -1.50 17.68
C LEU A 85 -2.66 -0.53 16.51
N ALA A 86 -1.70 -0.77 15.61
CA ALA A 86 -1.51 0.04 14.41
C ALA A 86 -2.74 0.02 13.49
N THR A 87 -3.38 -1.14 13.34
CA THR A 87 -4.59 -1.28 12.52
C THR A 87 -5.77 -0.51 13.14
N ILE A 88 -5.99 -0.67 14.44
CA ILE A 88 -7.07 0.04 15.16
C ILE A 88 -6.87 1.55 15.06
N LEU A 89 -5.67 2.05 15.35
CA LEU A 89 -5.36 3.48 15.24
C LEU A 89 -5.48 4.00 13.81
N GLY A 90 -5.00 3.22 12.84
CA GLY A 90 -5.12 3.55 11.42
C GLY A 90 -6.58 3.64 10.96
N LEU A 91 -7.44 2.72 11.41
CA LEU A 91 -8.89 2.75 11.14
C LEU A 91 -9.55 3.96 11.82
N LEU A 92 -9.27 4.21 13.10
CA LEU A 92 -9.86 5.33 13.84
C LEU A 92 -9.53 6.69 13.21
N MET A 93 -8.32 6.85 12.68
CA MET A 93 -7.91 8.08 12.01
C MET A 93 -8.28 8.10 10.53
N GLY A 94 -8.15 6.99 9.83
CA GLY A 94 -8.36 6.89 8.39
C GLY A 94 -9.82 6.99 7.96
N ILE A 95 -10.76 6.42 8.73
CA ILE A 95 -12.18 6.43 8.40
C ILE A 95 -12.78 7.83 8.36
N PRO A 96 -12.62 8.68 9.40
CA PRO A 96 -13.12 10.05 9.38
C PRO A 96 -12.55 10.85 8.19
N VAL A 97 -11.24 10.74 7.96
CA VAL A 97 -10.59 11.41 6.83
C VAL A 97 -11.09 10.85 5.50
N GLY A 98 -11.35 9.54 5.40
CA GLY A 98 -11.92 8.89 4.24
C GLY A 98 -13.34 9.39 3.92
N PHE A 99 -14.21 9.53 4.92
CA PHE A 99 -15.53 10.16 4.73
C PHE A 99 -15.42 11.59 4.21
N LEU A 100 -14.52 12.40 4.76
CA LEU A 100 -14.28 13.77 4.31
C LEU A 100 -13.69 13.81 2.90
N ALA A 101 -12.94 12.79 2.50
CA ALA A 101 -12.36 12.70 1.16
C ALA A 101 -13.34 12.19 0.10
N ALA A 102 -14.46 11.58 0.47
CA ALA A 102 -15.51 11.13 -0.45
C ALA A 102 -16.31 12.32 -1.01
N ARG A 103 -16.36 12.44 -2.36
CA ARG A 103 -17.02 13.58 -3.03
C ARG A 103 -18.52 13.60 -2.85
N ASN A 104 -19.14 12.45 -2.75
CA ASN A 104 -20.59 12.31 -2.58
C ASN A 104 -21.05 12.56 -1.13
N ALA A 105 -20.17 12.32 -0.16
CA ALA A 105 -20.48 12.51 1.27
C ALA A 105 -20.18 13.95 1.76
N THR A 106 -19.15 14.60 1.21
CA THR A 106 -18.68 15.91 1.66
C THR A 106 -19.00 17.01 0.65
N PRO A 107 -19.95 17.93 0.95
CA PRO A 107 -20.36 18.99 0.02
C PRO A 107 -19.34 20.15 -0.06
N VAL A 108 -18.45 20.26 0.92
CA VAL A 108 -17.50 21.37 1.05
C VAL A 108 -16.19 21.04 0.33
N LEU A 109 -15.95 21.68 -0.82
CA LEU A 109 -14.82 21.39 -1.71
C LEU A 109 -13.46 21.52 -1.04
N TRP A 110 -13.24 22.57 -0.24
CA TRP A 110 -11.94 22.76 0.42
C TRP A 110 -11.65 21.68 1.46
N LEU A 111 -12.67 21.25 2.22
CA LEU A 111 -12.53 20.20 3.22
C LEU A 111 -12.21 18.85 2.56
N ASN A 112 -12.87 18.56 1.43
CA ASN A 112 -12.57 17.39 0.61
C ASN A 112 -11.14 17.44 0.06
N ALA A 113 -10.69 18.60 -0.42
CA ALA A 113 -9.33 18.79 -0.93
C ALA A 113 -8.27 18.59 0.17
N VAL A 114 -8.48 19.14 1.36
CA VAL A 114 -7.59 18.96 2.51
C VAL A 114 -7.54 17.48 2.94
N ALA A 115 -8.69 16.82 3.06
CA ALA A 115 -8.75 15.41 3.40
C ALA A 115 -7.98 14.55 2.38
N ARG A 116 -8.17 14.77 1.09
CA ARG A 116 -7.43 14.09 0.02
C ARG A 116 -5.93 14.37 0.09
N PHE A 117 -5.55 15.61 0.37
CA PHE A 117 -4.13 15.96 0.55
C PHE A 117 -3.51 15.17 1.72
N ILE A 118 -4.21 15.09 2.87
CA ILE A 118 -3.75 14.30 4.03
C ILE A 118 -3.56 12.82 3.63
N LEU A 119 -4.53 12.22 2.93
CA LEU A 119 -4.44 10.82 2.49
C LEU A 119 -3.27 10.58 1.53
N ILE A 120 -2.97 11.55 0.65
CA ILE A 120 -1.83 11.45 -0.28
C ILE A 120 -0.52 11.63 0.49
N ALA A 121 -0.42 12.64 1.34
CA ALA A 121 0.79 12.97 2.09
C ALA A 121 1.22 11.80 3.02
N THR A 122 0.28 11.27 3.80
CA THR A 122 0.59 10.15 4.72
C THR A 122 1.06 8.90 3.97
N ARG A 123 0.53 8.62 2.79
CA ARG A 123 0.89 7.47 1.96
C ARG A 123 2.18 7.67 1.16
N SER A 124 2.57 8.91 0.89
CA SER A 124 3.79 9.22 0.13
C SER A 124 5.07 9.03 0.95
N ILE A 125 4.94 9.02 2.28
CA ILE A 125 6.06 8.84 3.19
C ILE A 125 6.17 7.36 3.55
N SER A 126 7.37 6.79 3.42
CA SER A 126 7.63 5.39 3.80
C SER A 126 7.40 5.15 5.29
N THR A 127 6.91 3.96 5.65
CA THR A 127 6.73 3.52 7.05
C THR A 127 8.04 3.66 7.87
N LEU A 128 9.20 3.42 7.24
CA LEU A 128 10.50 3.57 7.89
C LEU A 128 10.81 5.02 8.31
N ILE A 129 10.41 6.00 7.48
CA ILE A 129 10.60 7.42 7.81
C ILE A 129 9.70 7.81 8.99
N TRP A 130 8.45 7.33 8.99
CA TRP A 130 7.57 7.50 10.14
C TRP A 130 8.13 6.84 11.39
N ALA A 131 8.73 5.64 11.26
CA ALA A 131 9.37 4.95 12.39
C ALA A 131 10.50 5.75 12.97
N LEU A 132 11.43 6.27 12.15
CA LEU A 132 12.52 7.14 12.60
C LEU A 132 12.00 8.40 13.30
N PHE A 133 10.94 9.01 12.78
CA PHE A 133 10.32 10.18 13.38
C PHE A 133 9.76 9.86 14.78
N PHE A 134 9.00 8.77 14.93
CA PHE A 134 8.43 8.40 16.22
C PHE A 134 9.46 7.87 17.20
N VAL A 135 10.51 7.18 16.72
CA VAL A 135 11.64 6.78 17.57
C VAL A 135 12.39 8.01 18.09
N ALA A 136 12.55 9.04 17.30
CA ALA A 136 13.16 10.30 17.76
C ALA A 136 12.31 11.01 18.82
N MET A 137 10.97 10.86 18.80
CA MET A 137 10.06 11.48 19.76
C MET A 137 9.87 10.68 21.06
N PHE A 138 9.70 9.36 20.93
CA PHE A 138 9.29 8.48 22.04
C PHE A 138 10.37 7.49 22.46
N GLY A 139 11.49 7.44 21.74
CA GLY A 139 12.49 6.41 21.89
C GLY A 139 12.16 5.13 21.09
N PRO A 140 13.15 4.22 20.95
CA PRO A 140 12.93 2.92 20.30
C PRO A 140 11.98 2.06 21.14
N GLY A 141 11.02 1.42 20.46
CA GLY A 141 10.09 0.50 21.11
C GLY A 141 8.79 0.27 20.35
N PRO A 142 7.96 -0.67 20.86
CA PRO A 142 6.72 -1.12 20.21
C PRO A 142 5.73 0.00 19.89
N LEU A 143 5.67 1.03 20.75
CA LEU A 143 4.77 2.17 20.55
C LEU A 143 5.17 3.01 19.33
N ALA A 144 6.47 3.29 19.16
CA ALA A 144 6.96 4.04 17.99
C ALA A 144 6.69 3.29 16.69
N GLY A 145 6.90 1.97 16.69
CA GLY A 145 6.57 1.11 15.56
C GLY A 145 5.07 1.10 15.24
N ALA A 146 4.22 0.92 16.25
CA ALA A 146 2.76 0.92 16.07
C ALA A 146 2.25 2.27 15.51
N LEU A 147 2.75 3.40 16.02
CA LEU A 147 2.39 4.72 15.51
C LEU A 147 2.86 4.94 14.07
N ALA A 148 4.07 4.50 13.73
CA ALA A 148 4.60 4.62 12.37
C ALA A 148 3.72 3.89 11.34
N ILE A 149 3.36 2.64 11.64
CA ILE A 149 2.48 1.84 10.80
C ILE A 149 1.07 2.46 10.75
N ALA A 150 0.55 2.94 11.89
CA ALA A 150 -0.76 3.57 11.95
C ALA A 150 -0.85 4.82 11.06
N PHE A 151 0.12 5.72 11.15
CA PHE A 151 0.15 6.94 10.34
C PHE A 151 0.28 6.66 8.85
N HIS A 152 1.14 5.71 8.46
CA HIS A 152 1.22 5.27 7.08
C HIS A 152 -0.10 4.64 6.61
N SER A 153 -0.80 3.92 7.48
CA SER A 153 -2.08 3.25 7.20
C SER A 153 -3.22 4.21 6.93
N ILE A 154 -3.22 5.43 7.50
CA ILE A 154 -4.28 6.44 7.32
C ILE A 154 -4.57 6.67 5.84
N GLY A 155 -3.51 6.89 5.04
CA GLY A 155 -3.63 7.20 3.63
C GLY A 155 -4.23 6.06 2.81
N PHE A 156 -3.85 4.82 3.11
CA PHE A 156 -4.39 3.64 2.45
C PHE A 156 -5.86 3.39 2.85
N ILE A 157 -6.11 3.27 4.16
CA ILE A 157 -7.45 3.01 4.71
C ILE A 157 -8.43 4.08 4.28
N GLY A 158 -8.08 5.36 4.46
CA GLY A 158 -8.95 6.47 4.11
C GLY A 158 -9.25 6.53 2.61
N LYS A 159 -8.27 6.22 1.75
CA LYS A 159 -8.48 6.19 0.29
C LYS A 159 -9.44 5.06 -0.11
N MET A 160 -9.18 3.83 0.30
CA MET A 160 -10.04 2.68 0.00
C MET A 160 -11.45 2.89 0.56
N PHE A 161 -11.54 3.43 1.76
CA PHE A 161 -12.82 3.73 2.40
C PHE A 161 -13.59 4.83 1.66
N SER A 162 -12.91 5.90 1.21
CA SER A 162 -13.54 6.97 0.42
C SER A 162 -14.09 6.46 -0.92
N GLU A 163 -13.40 5.52 -1.56
CA GLU A 163 -13.87 4.86 -2.79
C GLU A 163 -15.12 4.01 -2.51
N GLY A 164 -15.13 3.22 -1.43
CA GLY A 164 -16.32 2.46 -1.03
C GLY A 164 -17.53 3.36 -0.71
N VAL A 165 -17.31 4.54 -0.13
CA VAL A 165 -18.37 5.53 0.08
C VAL A 165 -18.83 6.13 -1.25
N GLU A 166 -17.93 6.39 -2.19
CA GLU A 166 -18.27 6.93 -3.52
C GLU A 166 -19.06 5.92 -4.37
N GLU A 167 -18.86 4.62 -4.17
CA GLU A 167 -19.58 3.53 -4.85
C GLU A 167 -20.97 3.24 -4.26
N ALA A 168 -21.31 3.82 -3.10
CA ALA A 168 -22.59 3.60 -2.45
C ALA A 168 -23.77 3.98 -3.35
N ASN A 169 -24.86 3.21 -3.28
CA ASN A 169 -26.07 3.40 -4.09
C ASN A 169 -26.71 4.74 -3.77
N ARG A 170 -26.75 5.63 -4.75
CA ARG A 170 -27.32 6.98 -4.63
C ARG A 170 -28.81 6.97 -4.37
N GLY A 171 -29.56 6.02 -4.94
CA GLY A 171 -31.00 5.95 -4.78
C GLY A 171 -31.45 5.85 -3.33
N SER A 172 -30.77 5.06 -2.50
CA SER A 172 -31.04 4.98 -1.06
C SER A 172 -30.79 6.29 -0.33
N ILE A 173 -29.78 7.05 -0.76
CA ILE A 173 -29.42 8.33 -0.16
C ILE A 173 -30.41 9.43 -0.58
N GLU A 174 -30.81 9.45 -1.85
CA GLU A 174 -31.82 10.37 -2.39
C GLU A 174 -33.17 10.12 -1.74
N ALA A 175 -33.58 8.86 -1.51
CA ALA A 175 -34.81 8.55 -0.79
C ALA A 175 -34.81 9.08 0.65
N LEU A 176 -33.70 8.92 1.38
CA LEU A 176 -33.52 9.50 2.72
C LEU A 176 -33.57 11.03 2.67
N GLN A 177 -32.95 11.63 1.66
CA GLN A 177 -32.95 13.07 1.48
C GLN A 177 -34.37 13.60 1.18
N ALA A 178 -35.13 12.92 0.33
CA ALA A 178 -36.53 13.22 0.04
C ALA A 178 -37.43 13.09 1.28
N ALA A 179 -37.11 12.16 2.19
CA ALA A 179 -37.78 12.00 3.48
C ALA A 179 -37.38 13.07 4.54
N GLY A 180 -36.50 14.04 4.17
CA GLY A 180 -36.06 15.10 5.08
C GLY A 180 -34.94 14.69 6.04
N ALA A 181 -34.23 13.61 5.78
CA ALA A 181 -33.14 13.15 6.64
C ALA A 181 -31.98 14.16 6.67
N THR A 182 -31.46 14.43 7.86
CA THR A 182 -30.27 15.25 8.06
C THR A 182 -29.01 14.57 7.50
N ARG A 183 -27.94 15.31 7.27
CA ARG A 183 -26.67 14.75 6.78
C ARG A 183 -26.14 13.60 7.63
N MET A 184 -26.21 13.72 8.96
CA MET A 184 -25.80 12.66 9.86
C MET A 184 -26.66 11.39 9.71
N GLN A 185 -27.96 11.56 9.54
CA GLN A 185 -28.89 10.44 9.28
C GLN A 185 -28.59 9.79 7.92
N GLN A 186 -28.29 10.57 6.88
CA GLN A 186 -27.86 10.05 5.58
C GLN A 186 -26.55 9.23 5.70
N ILE A 187 -25.59 9.70 6.49
CA ILE A 187 -24.33 8.97 6.74
C ILE A 187 -24.60 7.67 7.48
N LEU A 188 -25.32 7.74 8.59
CA LEU A 188 -25.53 6.58 9.46
C LEU A 188 -26.49 5.53 8.88
N MET A 189 -27.55 5.96 8.16
CA MET A 189 -28.58 5.06 7.64
C MET A 189 -28.44 4.78 6.15
N GLY A 190 -27.83 5.70 5.40
CA GLY A 190 -27.65 5.57 3.95
C GLY A 190 -26.29 5.02 3.56
N TYR A 191 -25.21 5.67 3.96
CA TYR A 191 -23.87 5.26 3.57
C TYR A 191 -23.32 4.11 4.42
N TRP A 192 -23.37 4.24 5.74
CA TRP A 192 -22.71 3.32 6.66
C TRP A 192 -23.09 1.86 6.46
N PRO A 193 -24.39 1.46 6.36
CA PRO A 193 -24.75 0.06 6.16
C PRO A 193 -24.23 -0.54 4.85
N GLN A 194 -24.11 0.28 3.82
CA GLN A 194 -23.61 -0.16 2.52
C GLN A 194 -22.07 -0.34 2.52
N VAL A 195 -21.36 0.43 3.35
CA VAL A 195 -19.89 0.44 3.40
C VAL A 195 -19.34 -0.55 4.44
N ILE A 196 -20.16 -1.07 5.35
CA ILE A 196 -19.74 -2.04 6.37
C ILE A 196 -18.99 -3.25 5.78
N PRO A 197 -19.42 -3.91 4.69
CA PRO A 197 -18.66 -5.02 4.12
C PRO A 197 -17.28 -4.60 3.62
N THR A 198 -17.21 -3.45 2.97
CA THR A 198 -15.94 -2.85 2.49
C THR A 198 -15.04 -2.47 3.67
N PHE A 199 -15.61 -1.94 4.74
CA PHE A 199 -14.88 -1.63 5.98
C PHE A 199 -14.16 -2.87 6.55
N TRP A 200 -14.86 -4.00 6.70
CA TRP A 200 -14.27 -5.22 7.22
C TRP A 200 -13.20 -5.80 6.29
N SER A 201 -13.44 -5.72 4.98
CA SER A 201 -12.45 -6.14 3.98
C SER A 201 -11.16 -5.32 4.09
N ILE A 202 -11.27 -3.98 4.19
CA ILE A 202 -10.13 -3.08 4.34
C ILE A 202 -9.41 -3.33 5.68
N ALA A 203 -10.15 -3.51 6.76
CA ALA A 203 -9.59 -3.73 8.09
C ALA A 203 -8.77 -5.02 8.16
N LEU A 204 -9.31 -6.13 7.65
CA LEU A 204 -8.60 -7.42 7.62
C LEU A 204 -7.40 -7.39 6.69
N PHE A 205 -7.56 -6.82 5.50
CA PHE A 205 -6.45 -6.69 4.54
C PHE A 205 -5.31 -5.83 5.12
N ARG A 206 -5.66 -4.72 5.77
CA ARG A 206 -4.64 -3.86 6.37
C ARG A 206 -3.98 -4.52 7.58
N TRP A 207 -4.74 -5.28 8.37
CA TRP A 207 -4.16 -6.04 9.48
C TRP A 207 -3.13 -7.06 9.00
N ASP A 208 -3.41 -7.82 7.94
CA ASP A 208 -2.46 -8.75 7.33
C ASP A 208 -1.16 -8.04 6.88
N ILE A 209 -1.28 -6.88 6.23
CA ILE A 209 -0.11 -6.08 5.84
C ILE A 209 0.65 -5.59 7.08
N ASN A 210 -0.06 -5.08 8.09
CA ASN A 210 0.56 -4.54 9.29
C ASN A 210 1.30 -5.61 10.11
N VAL A 211 0.86 -6.87 10.09
CA VAL A 211 1.59 -8.00 10.69
C VAL A 211 2.96 -8.18 10.02
N ARG A 212 3.02 -8.05 8.71
CA ARG A 212 4.30 -8.15 7.98
C ARG A 212 5.20 -6.93 8.21
N GLU A 213 4.63 -5.73 8.22
CA GLU A 213 5.37 -4.49 8.48
C GLU A 213 5.90 -4.46 9.92
N SER A 214 5.13 -4.93 10.91
CA SER A 214 5.54 -4.95 12.31
C SER A 214 6.70 -5.90 12.58
N ALA A 215 6.79 -7.02 11.87
CA ALA A 215 7.91 -7.95 11.97
C ALA A 215 9.25 -7.28 11.57
N VAL A 216 9.22 -6.36 10.61
CA VAL A 216 10.42 -5.59 10.20
C VAL A 216 10.74 -4.48 11.19
N LEU A 217 9.72 -3.78 11.69
CA LEU A 217 9.89 -2.66 12.62
C LEU A 217 10.20 -3.10 14.06
N GLY A 218 9.91 -4.34 14.43
CA GLY A 218 10.32 -4.91 15.71
C GLY A 218 11.84 -5.05 15.88
N LEU A 219 12.61 -4.83 14.80
CA LEU A 219 14.07 -4.79 14.81
C LEU A 219 14.65 -3.37 15.05
N VAL A 220 13.84 -2.33 15.07
CA VAL A 220 14.16 -0.92 15.28
C VAL A 220 13.76 -0.46 16.67
#